data_a1524f4f80dfe72ce3584b0c17b9e4ee
#
_entry.id   a1524f4f80dfe72ce3584b0c17b9e4ee
#
_cell.length_a   1.000
_cell.length_b   1.000
_cell.length_c   1.000
_cell.angle_alpha   90.00
_cell.angle_beta   90.00
_cell.angle_gamma   90.00
#
_symmetry.space_group_name_H-M   'P 1'
#
loop_
_entity.id
_entity.type
_entity.pdbx_description
1 polymer ?
#
loop_
_entity_poly.entity_id
_entity_poly.type
_entity_poly.pdbx_seq_one_letter_code
_entity_poly.pdbx_strand_id
1 'polypeptide(L)'
;GGSDALFADELIKRLESAYNIVLPQSEKKFIEFAAEISEIREFDSVSARRNFEAMNIELCRFTMRAVTLIGEVTGAALRDDKFFVKQMFLQLKVTIARLKYGIVFKNGLLSQIKLNYPNMMAIAWFLGNIFEKELELELNENEAGFLALHIGGAIERQLSSVTACIVCDYGVGISQVLKEKIMRRIPEIKITSVFSGRDIHKIKSEMCDFIISATSLDGYRLNRDIINVGNLLSASDIERLEEQVKTVRTKRRGGIKQLKPKTSLFNTELIFPKCDFSKKEELLHMMCARLENLGYVTQGFEKTVLEREKSTPTDIGNGFALPHGLGNFVNHSAAAFATLKEPIEWTKNGDTADIVFLAAFDMDESGEIKEEIVRFYKSLVSFMEQDGNCDRLRNITDTNE
;
A
#
# COMPACT_ATOMS: atom_id res chain seq x y z
N GLY A 1 -21.22 -16.41 -0.63
CA GLY A 1 -21.92 -16.20 -1.89
C GLY A 1 -23.29 -16.85 -2.04
N GLY A 2 -23.52 -18.10 -1.60
CA GLY A 2 -24.80 -18.78 -1.85
C GLY A 2 -25.92 -18.39 -0.88
N SER A 3 -25.64 -18.20 0.40
CA SER A 3 -26.65 -17.90 1.43
C SER A 3 -27.15 -16.46 1.35
N ASP A 4 -26.27 -15.51 1.04
CA ASP A 4 -26.58 -14.09 1.01
C ASP A 4 -27.44 -13.74 -0.21
N ALA A 5 -27.16 -14.36 -1.37
CA ALA A 5 -27.98 -14.23 -2.56
C ALA A 5 -29.40 -14.82 -2.33
N LEU A 6 -29.51 -15.98 -1.69
CA LEU A 6 -30.78 -16.57 -1.32
C LEU A 6 -31.59 -15.71 -0.34
N PHE A 7 -30.90 -15.09 0.63
CA PHE A 7 -31.52 -14.16 1.58
C PHE A 7 -32.01 -12.89 0.89
N ALA A 8 -31.19 -12.30 0.03
CA ALA A 8 -31.57 -11.12 -0.74
C ALA A 8 -32.78 -11.39 -1.66
N ASP A 9 -32.77 -12.50 -2.38
CA ASP A 9 -33.87 -12.91 -3.26
C ASP A 9 -35.18 -13.12 -2.48
N GLU A 10 -35.13 -13.77 -1.32
CA GLU A 10 -36.29 -13.97 -0.47
C GLU A 10 -36.81 -12.65 0.09
N LEU A 11 -35.92 -11.74 0.52
CA LEU A 11 -36.28 -10.42 1.00
C LEU A 11 -36.94 -9.59 -0.10
N ILE A 12 -36.40 -9.59 -1.32
CA ILE A 12 -36.97 -8.91 -2.49
C ILE A 12 -38.37 -9.42 -2.76
N LYS A 13 -38.58 -10.75 -2.84
CA LYS A 13 -39.90 -11.36 -3.08
C LYS A 13 -40.90 -10.96 -2.00
N ARG A 14 -40.50 -10.96 -0.74
CA ARG A 14 -41.36 -10.55 0.38
C ARG A 14 -41.77 -9.10 0.29
N LEU A 15 -40.82 -8.20 -0.02
CA LEU A 15 -41.11 -6.77 -0.19
C LEU A 15 -42.07 -6.53 -1.37
N GLU A 16 -41.80 -7.14 -2.53
CA GLU A 16 -42.65 -7.02 -3.72
C GLU A 16 -44.05 -7.53 -3.43
N SER A 17 -44.19 -8.67 -2.75
CA SER A 17 -45.46 -9.26 -2.40
C SER A 17 -46.20 -8.46 -1.33
N ALA A 18 -45.53 -8.02 -0.25
CA ALA A 18 -46.17 -7.33 0.87
C ALA A 18 -46.71 -5.94 0.47
N TYR A 19 -46.01 -5.26 -0.44
CA TYR A 19 -46.38 -3.90 -0.85
C TYR A 19 -47.02 -3.85 -2.24
N ASN A 20 -47.18 -5.01 -2.92
CA ASN A 20 -47.68 -5.13 -4.28
C ASN A 20 -46.99 -4.19 -5.27
N ILE A 21 -45.65 -4.18 -5.23
CA ILE A 21 -44.77 -3.39 -6.07
C ILE A 21 -43.80 -4.29 -6.83
N VAL A 22 -43.19 -3.74 -7.87
CA VAL A 22 -42.01 -4.33 -8.53
C VAL A 22 -40.83 -3.40 -8.24
N LEU A 23 -39.83 -3.90 -7.52
CA LEU A 23 -38.65 -3.12 -7.20
C LEU A 23 -37.82 -2.85 -8.47
N PRO A 24 -37.35 -1.61 -8.69
CA PRO A 24 -36.39 -1.30 -9.75
C PRO A 24 -35.12 -2.15 -9.61
N GLN A 25 -34.43 -2.42 -10.71
CA GLN A 25 -33.21 -3.23 -10.71
C GLN A 25 -32.10 -2.62 -9.84
N SER A 26 -32.04 -1.28 -9.74
CA SER A 26 -31.14 -0.56 -8.84
C SER A 26 -31.37 -0.89 -7.38
N GLU A 27 -32.63 -0.94 -6.95
CA GLU A 27 -33.00 -1.27 -5.58
C GLU A 27 -32.72 -2.75 -5.26
N LYS A 28 -32.98 -3.67 -6.21
CA LYS A 28 -32.64 -5.09 -6.05
C LYS A 28 -31.12 -5.26 -5.85
N LYS A 29 -30.31 -4.62 -6.70
CA LYS A 29 -28.84 -4.62 -6.55
C LYS A 29 -28.38 -4.05 -5.21
N PHE A 30 -29.05 -3.01 -4.71
CA PHE A 30 -28.73 -2.43 -3.42
C PHE A 30 -29.05 -3.39 -2.26
N ILE A 31 -30.17 -4.11 -2.34
CA ILE A 31 -30.55 -5.14 -1.34
C ILE A 31 -29.54 -6.30 -1.36
N GLU A 32 -29.15 -6.78 -2.54
CA GLU A 32 -28.12 -7.81 -2.72
C GLU A 32 -26.78 -7.37 -2.11
N PHE A 33 -26.35 -6.14 -2.42
CA PHE A 33 -25.16 -5.54 -1.84
C PHE A 33 -25.24 -5.44 -0.31
N ALA A 34 -26.38 -4.94 0.23
CA ALA A 34 -26.58 -4.80 1.66
C ALA A 34 -26.55 -6.16 2.38
N ALA A 35 -27.11 -7.21 1.77
CA ALA A 35 -27.04 -8.56 2.29
C ALA A 35 -25.59 -9.07 2.33
N GLU A 36 -24.83 -8.90 1.24
CA GLU A 36 -23.45 -9.37 1.13
C GLU A 36 -22.52 -8.69 2.17
N ILE A 37 -22.76 -7.41 2.51
CA ILE A 37 -21.96 -6.68 3.50
C ILE A 37 -22.46 -6.82 4.93
N SER A 38 -23.72 -7.23 5.17
CA SER A 38 -24.36 -7.24 6.50
C SER A 38 -23.65 -8.17 7.51
N GLU A 39 -23.05 -9.25 7.05
CA GLU A 39 -22.28 -10.19 7.88
C GLU A 39 -21.04 -9.56 8.56
N ILE A 40 -20.67 -8.33 8.19
CA ILE A 40 -19.47 -7.65 8.74
C ILE A 40 -19.60 -7.34 10.24
N ARG A 41 -20.81 -7.31 10.79
CA ARG A 41 -21.07 -6.88 12.18
C ARG A 41 -20.91 -7.98 13.25
N GLU A 42 -20.87 -9.27 12.89
CA GLU A 42 -20.87 -10.39 13.86
C GLU A 42 -19.45 -10.90 14.23
N PHE A 43 -18.40 -10.15 13.99
CA PHE A 43 -17.01 -10.63 14.07
C PHE A 43 -16.43 -10.85 15.47
N ASP A 44 -17.16 -10.64 16.56
CA ASP A 44 -16.61 -10.72 17.91
C ASP A 44 -16.70 -12.12 18.57
N SER A 45 -17.30 -13.13 17.93
CA SER A 45 -17.41 -14.47 18.47
C SER A 45 -16.47 -15.49 17.79
N VAL A 46 -15.94 -16.44 18.58
CA VAL A 46 -15.03 -17.53 18.12
C VAL A 46 -15.70 -18.45 17.08
N SER A 47 -17.02 -18.62 17.15
CA SER A 47 -17.81 -19.40 16.19
C SER A 47 -17.95 -18.72 14.83
N ALA A 48 -18.12 -17.39 14.81
CA ALA A 48 -18.15 -16.59 13.60
C ALA A 48 -16.81 -16.66 12.84
N ARG A 49 -15.68 -16.78 13.53
CA ARG A 49 -14.35 -16.91 12.96
C ARG A 49 -14.18 -18.18 12.11
N ARG A 50 -14.69 -19.33 12.58
CA ARG A 50 -14.60 -20.62 11.85
C ARG A 50 -15.47 -20.65 10.61
N ASN A 51 -16.67 -20.09 10.69
CA ASN A 51 -17.58 -20.01 9.54
C ASN A 51 -17.09 -19.01 8.48
N PHE A 52 -16.42 -17.94 8.92
CA PHE A 52 -15.83 -16.93 8.05
C PHE A 52 -14.69 -17.49 7.19
N GLU A 53 -13.76 -18.25 7.78
CA GLU A 53 -12.66 -18.88 7.04
C GLU A 53 -13.18 -19.90 6.00
N ALA A 54 -14.27 -20.60 6.29
CA ALA A 54 -14.87 -21.58 5.38
C ALA A 54 -15.66 -20.93 4.22
N MET A 55 -16.31 -19.79 4.46
CA MET A 55 -17.20 -19.14 3.47
C MET A 55 -16.48 -18.19 2.50
N ASN A 56 -15.25 -17.77 2.77
CA ASN A 56 -14.54 -16.77 1.99
C ASN A 56 -13.05 -17.12 1.73
N ILE A 57 -12.75 -18.39 1.43
CA ILE A 57 -11.37 -18.84 1.15
C ILE A 57 -10.73 -18.02 0.03
N GLU A 58 -11.46 -17.69 -1.03
CA GLU A 58 -10.94 -16.90 -2.16
C GLU A 58 -10.64 -15.47 -1.73
N LEU A 59 -11.53 -14.82 -0.98
CA LEU A 59 -11.28 -13.48 -0.45
C LEU A 59 -10.12 -13.48 0.55
N CYS A 60 -10.00 -14.50 1.40
CA CYS A 60 -8.84 -14.65 2.29
C CYS A 60 -7.54 -14.77 1.50
N ARG A 61 -7.53 -15.59 0.44
CA ARG A 61 -6.36 -15.75 -0.44
C ARG A 61 -6.01 -14.44 -1.13
N PHE A 62 -6.99 -13.75 -1.72
CA PHE A 62 -6.82 -12.45 -2.34
C PHE A 62 -6.27 -11.42 -1.35
N THR A 63 -6.86 -11.35 -0.14
CA THR A 63 -6.38 -10.45 0.93
C THR A 63 -4.93 -10.71 1.29
N MET A 64 -4.57 -11.97 1.53
CA MET A 64 -3.20 -12.32 1.89
C MET A 64 -2.21 -12.01 0.77
N ARG A 65 -2.63 -12.18 -0.48
CA ARG A 65 -1.83 -11.78 -1.64
C ARG A 65 -1.64 -10.27 -1.71
N ALA A 66 -2.72 -9.49 -1.59
CA ALA A 66 -2.65 -8.02 -1.54
C ALA A 66 -1.73 -7.54 -0.42
N VAL A 67 -1.89 -8.07 0.81
CA VAL A 67 -1.02 -7.74 1.96
C VAL A 67 0.44 -8.10 1.70
N THR A 68 0.71 -9.23 1.06
CA THR A 68 2.08 -9.64 0.70
C THR A 68 2.69 -8.65 -0.28
N LEU A 69 2.00 -8.32 -1.35
CA LEU A 69 2.46 -7.38 -2.37
C LEU A 69 2.70 -5.97 -1.81
N ILE A 70 1.79 -5.47 -0.95
CA ILE A 70 2.00 -4.21 -0.23
C ILE A 70 3.29 -4.28 0.60
N GLY A 71 3.50 -5.38 1.33
CA GLY A 71 4.70 -5.60 2.12
C GLY A 71 5.99 -5.62 1.27
N GLU A 72 5.97 -6.23 0.10
CA GLU A 72 7.09 -6.28 -0.83
C GLU A 72 7.44 -4.89 -1.38
N VAL A 73 6.42 -4.11 -1.78
CA VAL A 73 6.60 -2.75 -2.30
C VAL A 73 7.09 -1.79 -1.22
N THR A 74 6.52 -1.86 -0.02
CA THR A 74 6.85 -0.95 1.08
C THR A 74 8.05 -1.39 1.92
N GLY A 75 8.45 -2.65 1.82
CA GLY A 75 9.46 -3.26 2.71
C GLY A 75 8.95 -3.48 4.15
N ALA A 76 7.67 -3.33 4.39
CA ALA A 76 7.04 -3.45 5.71
C ALA A 76 6.57 -4.90 5.99
N ALA A 77 6.74 -5.39 7.22
CA ALA A 77 6.33 -6.74 7.64
C ALA A 77 4.82 -6.80 7.93
N LEU A 78 3.99 -6.52 6.91
CA LEU A 78 2.54 -6.36 7.05
C LEU A 78 1.78 -7.67 7.25
N ARG A 79 2.34 -8.80 6.81
CA ARG A 79 1.72 -10.13 6.99
C ARG A 79 1.55 -10.52 8.45
N ASP A 80 2.42 -10.03 9.33
CA ASP A 80 2.41 -10.33 10.76
C ASP A 80 1.53 -9.34 11.55
N ASP A 81 1.13 -8.22 10.94
CA ASP A 81 0.18 -7.26 11.53
C ASP A 81 -1.26 -7.80 11.38
N LYS A 82 -1.69 -8.60 12.37
CA LYS A 82 -3.04 -9.19 12.40
C LYS A 82 -4.16 -8.14 12.32
N PHE A 83 -3.91 -6.95 12.87
CA PHE A 83 -4.88 -5.86 12.81
C PHE A 83 -5.02 -5.35 11.38
N PHE A 84 -3.90 -5.11 10.69
CA PHE A 84 -3.90 -4.68 9.30
C PHE A 84 -4.53 -5.72 8.38
N VAL A 85 -4.16 -7.00 8.52
CA VAL A 85 -4.74 -8.10 7.73
C VAL A 85 -6.27 -8.12 7.89
N LYS A 86 -6.78 -7.99 9.13
CA LYS A 86 -8.22 -7.92 9.39
C LYS A 86 -8.86 -6.70 8.73
N GLN A 87 -8.26 -5.52 8.86
CA GLN A 87 -8.79 -4.28 8.27
C GLN A 87 -8.80 -4.36 6.74
N MET A 88 -7.72 -4.85 6.12
CA MET A 88 -7.65 -5.05 4.67
C MET A 88 -8.69 -6.04 4.19
N PHE A 89 -8.89 -7.14 4.91
CA PHE A 89 -9.94 -8.11 4.56
C PHE A 89 -11.32 -7.46 4.53
N LEU A 90 -11.68 -6.71 5.58
CA LEU A 90 -12.98 -6.04 5.67
C LEU A 90 -13.14 -4.97 4.57
N GLN A 91 -12.10 -4.19 4.32
CA GLN A 91 -12.11 -3.18 3.27
C GLN A 91 -12.23 -3.83 1.88
N LEU A 92 -11.45 -4.86 1.59
CA LEU A 92 -11.51 -5.57 0.31
C LEU A 92 -12.88 -6.22 0.07
N LYS A 93 -13.51 -6.79 1.10
CA LYS A 93 -14.88 -7.32 0.99
C LYS A 93 -15.86 -6.24 0.51
N VAL A 94 -15.83 -5.07 1.14
CA VAL A 94 -16.72 -3.96 0.79
C VAL A 94 -16.38 -3.38 -0.59
N THR A 95 -15.09 -3.18 -0.89
CA THR A 95 -14.62 -2.69 -2.18
C THR A 95 -15.05 -3.61 -3.32
N ILE A 96 -14.82 -4.91 -3.20
CA ILE A 96 -15.21 -5.91 -4.22
C ILE A 96 -16.73 -5.91 -4.42
N ALA A 97 -17.51 -5.89 -3.32
CA ALA A 97 -18.96 -5.82 -3.42
C ALA A 97 -19.43 -4.54 -4.14
N ARG A 98 -18.90 -3.37 -3.79
CA ARG A 98 -19.24 -2.11 -4.46
C ARG A 98 -18.93 -2.14 -5.95
N LEU A 99 -17.73 -2.59 -6.31
CA LEU A 99 -17.31 -2.69 -7.73
C LEU A 99 -18.20 -3.68 -8.49
N LYS A 100 -18.48 -4.86 -7.93
CA LYS A 100 -19.34 -5.89 -8.52
C LYS A 100 -20.76 -5.39 -8.80
N TYR A 101 -21.36 -4.65 -7.86
CA TYR A 101 -22.71 -4.12 -8.02
C TYR A 101 -22.77 -2.74 -8.70
N GLY A 102 -21.63 -2.17 -9.08
CA GLY A 102 -21.55 -0.85 -9.71
C GLY A 102 -21.95 0.29 -8.77
N ILE A 103 -21.77 0.11 -7.45
CA ILE A 103 -22.09 1.12 -6.44
C ILE A 103 -20.89 2.05 -6.29
N VAL A 104 -21.06 3.32 -6.65
CA VAL A 104 -20.03 4.35 -6.47
C VAL A 104 -20.23 5.01 -5.11
N PHE A 105 -19.27 4.79 -4.22
CA PHE A 105 -19.25 5.46 -2.91
C PHE A 105 -18.20 6.56 -2.91
N LYS A 106 -18.65 7.81 -2.87
CA LYS A 106 -17.75 8.96 -2.95
C LYS A 106 -16.86 9.07 -1.71
N ASN A 107 -15.56 9.10 -1.92
CA ASN A 107 -14.58 9.32 -0.86
C ASN A 107 -14.40 10.82 -0.60
N GLY A 108 -15.00 11.34 0.46
CA GLY A 108 -14.91 12.77 0.82
C GLY A 108 -13.51 13.25 1.20
N LEU A 109 -12.56 12.34 1.41
CA LEU A 109 -11.17 12.65 1.76
C LEU A 109 -10.20 12.46 0.59
N LEU A 110 -10.68 12.12 -0.60
CA LEU A 110 -9.84 11.73 -1.74
C LEU A 110 -8.75 12.77 -2.06
N SER A 111 -9.13 14.05 -2.17
CA SER A 111 -8.16 15.14 -2.45
C SER A 111 -7.12 15.28 -1.33
N GLN A 112 -7.50 15.09 -0.08
CA GLN A 112 -6.55 15.11 1.05
C GLN A 112 -5.63 13.90 1.04
N ILE A 113 -6.14 12.72 0.64
CA ILE A 113 -5.34 11.51 0.49
C ILE A 113 -4.30 11.68 -0.61
N LYS A 114 -4.70 12.17 -1.77
CA LYS A 114 -3.80 12.46 -2.89
C LYS A 114 -2.72 13.48 -2.50
N LEU A 115 -3.08 14.50 -1.72
CA LEU A 115 -2.14 15.52 -1.27
C LEU A 115 -1.12 14.99 -0.25
N ASN A 116 -1.58 14.21 0.75
CA ASN A 116 -0.76 13.83 1.89
C ASN A 116 -0.14 12.42 1.75
N TYR A 117 -0.73 11.55 0.93
CA TYR A 117 -0.33 10.14 0.79
C TYR A 117 -0.26 9.67 -0.68
N PRO A 118 0.38 10.44 -1.58
CA PRO A 118 0.44 10.08 -3.00
C PRO A 118 1.13 8.72 -3.24
N ASN A 119 2.15 8.39 -2.45
CA ASN A 119 2.82 7.10 -2.47
C ASN A 119 1.89 5.93 -2.09
N MET A 120 0.96 6.15 -1.15
CA MET A 120 -0.06 5.14 -0.80
C MET A 120 -1.10 4.99 -1.90
N MET A 121 -1.44 6.08 -2.60
CA MET A 121 -2.28 6.02 -3.80
C MET A 121 -1.60 5.20 -4.91
N ALA A 122 -0.29 5.38 -5.14
CA ALA A 122 0.46 4.56 -6.09
C ALA A 122 0.39 3.07 -5.76
N ILE A 123 0.52 2.69 -4.47
CA ILE A 123 0.38 1.31 -4.02
C ILE A 123 -1.06 0.79 -4.21
N ALA A 124 -2.07 1.62 -3.95
CA ALA A 124 -3.45 1.23 -4.17
C ALA A 124 -3.74 0.97 -5.66
N TRP A 125 -3.21 1.80 -6.57
CA TRP A 125 -3.29 1.56 -8.02
C TRP A 125 -2.51 0.32 -8.45
N PHE A 126 -1.37 0.03 -7.82
CA PHE A 126 -0.67 -1.24 -8.04
C PHE A 126 -1.56 -2.46 -7.74
N LEU A 127 -2.36 -2.40 -6.67
CA LEU A 127 -3.35 -3.44 -6.39
C LEU A 127 -4.45 -3.52 -7.45
N GLY A 128 -4.77 -2.43 -8.15
CA GLY A 128 -5.73 -2.44 -9.26
C GLY A 128 -5.43 -3.51 -10.29
N ASN A 129 -4.14 -3.77 -10.58
CA ASN A 129 -3.75 -4.82 -11.53
C ASN A 129 -4.22 -6.23 -11.09
N ILE A 130 -4.19 -6.54 -9.79
CA ILE A 130 -4.69 -7.84 -9.30
C ILE A 130 -6.22 -7.89 -9.25
N PHE A 131 -6.89 -6.76 -9.01
CA PHE A 131 -8.35 -6.67 -9.12
C PHE A 131 -8.82 -7.01 -10.54
N GLU A 132 -8.18 -6.44 -11.55
CA GLU A 132 -8.53 -6.68 -12.95
C GLU A 132 -8.27 -8.13 -13.34
N LYS A 133 -7.10 -8.66 -12.99
CA LYS A 133 -6.70 -9.99 -13.43
C LYS A 133 -7.42 -11.12 -12.70
N GLU A 134 -7.61 -11.02 -11.39
CA GLU A 134 -8.16 -12.12 -10.58
C GLU A 134 -9.67 -12.04 -10.40
N LEU A 135 -10.21 -10.82 -10.46
CA LEU A 135 -11.63 -10.58 -10.15
C LEU A 135 -12.41 -10.03 -11.35
N GLU A 136 -11.72 -9.66 -12.44
CA GLU A 136 -12.31 -8.97 -13.60
C GLU A 136 -13.03 -7.67 -13.19
N LEU A 137 -12.51 -6.98 -12.14
CA LEU A 137 -13.07 -5.75 -11.60
C LEU A 137 -12.08 -4.60 -11.78
N GLU A 138 -12.57 -3.47 -12.26
CA GLU A 138 -11.79 -2.24 -12.39
C GLU A 138 -11.86 -1.42 -11.09
N LEU A 139 -10.71 -1.18 -10.45
CA LEU A 139 -10.61 -0.36 -9.25
C LEU A 139 -10.80 1.12 -9.62
N ASN A 140 -11.74 1.81 -8.96
CA ASN A 140 -11.93 3.25 -9.15
C ASN A 140 -11.15 4.08 -8.10
N GLU A 141 -10.98 5.39 -8.37
CA GLU A 141 -10.17 6.27 -7.51
C GLU A 141 -10.68 6.39 -6.06
N ASN A 142 -12.00 6.32 -5.85
CA ASN A 142 -12.57 6.39 -4.50
C ASN A 142 -12.18 5.16 -3.67
N GLU A 143 -12.28 3.98 -4.27
CA GLU A 143 -11.90 2.73 -3.62
C GLU A 143 -10.38 2.64 -3.45
N ALA A 144 -9.58 3.10 -4.44
CA ALA A 144 -8.14 3.24 -4.30
C ALA A 144 -7.78 4.14 -3.12
N GLY A 145 -8.48 5.26 -2.94
CA GLY A 145 -8.31 6.16 -1.80
C GLY A 145 -8.62 5.50 -0.45
N PHE A 146 -9.67 4.67 -0.35
CA PHE A 146 -9.93 3.91 0.88
C PHE A 146 -8.84 2.89 1.17
N LEU A 147 -8.35 2.16 0.17
CA LEU A 147 -7.23 1.23 0.32
C LEU A 147 -5.96 1.98 0.76
N ALA A 148 -5.66 3.13 0.14
CA ALA A 148 -4.51 3.97 0.49
C ALA A 148 -4.52 4.40 1.96
N LEU A 149 -5.69 4.74 2.54
CA LEU A 149 -5.80 5.08 3.96
C LEU A 149 -5.46 3.89 4.87
N HIS A 150 -5.95 2.69 4.56
CA HIS A 150 -5.64 1.49 5.35
C HIS A 150 -4.15 1.15 5.27
N ILE A 151 -3.55 1.25 4.08
CA ILE A 151 -2.11 1.03 3.85
C ILE A 151 -1.30 2.07 4.63
N GLY A 152 -1.61 3.36 4.47
CA GLY A 152 -0.93 4.46 5.17
C GLY A 152 -0.99 4.30 6.69
N GLY A 153 -2.16 3.99 7.24
CA GLY A 153 -2.33 3.74 8.67
C GLY A 153 -1.52 2.56 9.19
N ALA A 154 -1.31 1.51 8.39
CA ALA A 154 -0.46 0.38 8.77
C ALA A 154 1.04 0.75 8.73
N ILE A 155 1.47 1.46 7.70
CA ILE A 155 2.85 1.93 7.57
C ILE A 155 3.19 2.88 8.73
N GLU A 156 2.33 3.86 9.02
CA GLU A 156 2.52 4.79 10.14
C GLU A 156 2.63 4.05 11.49
N ARG A 157 1.81 3.02 11.74
CA ARG A 157 1.94 2.20 12.96
C ARG A 157 3.26 1.48 13.04
N GLN A 158 3.77 0.93 11.94
CA GLN A 158 5.07 0.24 11.90
C GLN A 158 6.24 1.21 12.03
N LEU A 159 6.16 2.38 11.41
CA LEU A 159 7.17 3.42 11.55
C LEU A 159 7.17 4.03 12.97
N SER A 160 6.00 4.13 13.60
CA SER A 160 5.88 4.70 14.95
C SER A 160 6.36 3.76 16.04
N SER A 161 6.27 2.45 15.88
CA SER A 161 6.71 1.47 16.90
C SER A 161 8.13 0.99 16.64
N VAL A 162 9.04 1.29 17.56
CA VAL A 162 10.42 0.80 17.56
C VAL A 162 10.52 -0.35 18.57
N THR A 163 11.19 -1.44 18.21
CA THR A 163 11.32 -2.61 19.08
C THR A 163 12.66 -2.61 19.82
N ALA A 164 12.63 -2.98 21.10
CA ALA A 164 13.84 -3.12 21.90
C ALA A 164 13.80 -4.39 22.78
N CYS A 165 14.98 -4.98 22.99
CA CYS A 165 15.21 -5.98 24.04
C CYS A 165 15.84 -5.29 25.24
N ILE A 166 15.48 -5.71 26.47
CA ILE A 166 16.14 -5.26 27.69
C ILE A 166 17.12 -6.32 28.14
N VAL A 167 18.34 -5.90 28.56
CA VAL A 167 19.31 -6.74 29.24
C VAL A 167 19.52 -6.17 30.64
N CYS A 168 19.24 -6.99 31.67
CA CYS A 168 19.31 -6.57 33.08
C CYS A 168 19.63 -7.75 34.00
N ASP A 169 20.67 -7.64 34.81
CA ASP A 169 21.11 -8.65 35.78
C ASP A 169 20.57 -8.45 37.21
N TYR A 170 19.82 -7.36 37.43
CA TYR A 170 19.32 -7.00 38.78
C TYR A 170 18.04 -7.73 39.19
N GLY A 171 17.71 -8.81 38.50
CA GLY A 171 16.55 -9.67 38.82
C GLY A 171 15.24 -9.19 38.23
N VAL A 172 14.21 -10.04 38.32
CA VAL A 172 12.91 -9.87 37.65
C VAL A 172 12.20 -8.60 38.09
N GLY A 173 12.28 -8.21 39.34
CA GLY A 173 11.59 -7.00 39.84
C GLY A 173 12.09 -5.72 39.21
N ILE A 174 13.41 -5.54 39.17
CA ILE A 174 14.01 -4.31 38.58
C ILE A 174 13.81 -4.28 37.07
N SER A 175 13.99 -5.38 36.37
CA SER A 175 13.76 -5.47 34.95
C SER A 175 12.31 -5.19 34.56
N GLN A 176 11.35 -5.60 35.38
CA GLN A 176 9.93 -5.26 35.14
C GLN A 176 9.64 -3.77 35.37
N VAL A 177 10.17 -3.17 36.45
CA VAL A 177 10.04 -1.75 36.71
C VAL A 177 10.66 -0.92 35.58
N LEU A 178 11.84 -1.32 35.08
CA LEU A 178 12.50 -0.68 33.97
C LEU A 178 11.65 -0.74 32.70
N LYS A 179 11.13 -1.92 32.37
CA LYS A 179 10.23 -2.15 31.24
C LYS A 179 9.01 -1.22 31.32
N GLU A 180 8.26 -1.24 32.42
CA GLU A 180 7.05 -0.44 32.59
C GLU A 180 7.37 1.07 32.52
N LYS A 181 8.49 1.51 33.09
CA LYS A 181 8.90 2.91 33.06
C LYS A 181 9.24 3.36 31.65
N ILE A 182 9.95 2.53 30.86
CA ILE A 182 10.26 2.82 29.46
C ILE A 182 8.96 2.92 28.65
N MET A 183 8.11 1.89 28.70
CA MET A 183 6.87 1.84 27.93
C MET A 183 5.91 3.00 28.27
N ARG A 184 5.92 3.48 29.51
CA ARG A 184 5.12 4.63 29.94
C ARG A 184 5.68 5.97 29.47
N ARG A 185 7.02 6.11 29.47
CA ARG A 185 7.70 7.38 29.12
C ARG A 185 7.91 7.55 27.65
N ILE A 186 8.14 6.44 26.95
CA ILE A 186 8.40 6.40 25.51
C ILE A 186 7.48 5.32 24.89
N PRO A 187 6.20 5.64 24.68
CA PRO A 187 5.20 4.68 24.19
C PRO A 187 5.54 4.05 22.83
N GLU A 188 6.41 4.71 22.08
CA GLU A 188 6.91 4.26 20.79
C GLU A 188 7.82 3.04 20.87
N ILE A 189 8.41 2.76 22.06
CA ILE A 189 9.26 1.59 22.27
C ILE A 189 8.42 0.40 22.69
N LYS A 190 8.42 -0.63 21.88
CA LYS A 190 7.83 -1.94 22.21
C LYS A 190 8.92 -2.87 22.71
N ILE A 191 8.85 -3.26 23.98
CA ILE A 191 9.78 -4.24 24.55
C ILE A 191 9.35 -5.64 24.13
N THR A 192 10.19 -6.30 23.31
CA THR A 192 9.92 -7.64 22.77
C THR A 192 10.33 -8.74 23.75
N SER A 193 11.45 -8.56 24.45
CA SER A 193 11.97 -9.54 25.40
C SER A 193 12.86 -8.91 26.46
N VAL A 194 13.00 -9.60 27.58
CA VAL A 194 13.92 -9.23 28.67
C VAL A 194 14.89 -10.39 28.89
N PHE A 195 16.18 -10.12 28.89
CA PHE A 195 17.25 -11.08 29.04
C PHE A 195 18.13 -10.75 30.25
N SER A 196 18.79 -11.74 30.83
CA SER A 196 19.96 -11.53 31.68
C SER A 196 21.23 -11.36 30.82
N GLY A 197 22.28 -10.77 31.34
CA GLY A 197 23.57 -10.66 30.64
C GLY A 197 24.15 -12.02 30.23
N ARG A 198 23.84 -13.10 30.98
CA ARG A 198 24.26 -14.46 30.64
C ARG A 198 23.56 -15.00 29.41
N ASP A 199 22.34 -14.51 29.10
CA ASP A 199 21.48 -14.96 27.99
C ASP A 199 21.62 -14.08 26.75
N ILE A 200 22.54 -13.15 26.74
CA ILE A 200 22.73 -12.18 25.64
C ILE A 200 22.93 -12.87 24.27
N HIS A 201 23.55 -14.05 24.25
CA HIS A 201 23.76 -14.85 23.05
C HIS A 201 22.45 -15.34 22.40
N LYS A 202 21.32 -15.30 23.12
CA LYS A 202 20.00 -15.65 22.64
C LYS A 202 19.34 -14.52 21.85
N ILE A 203 19.88 -13.30 21.91
CA ILE A 203 19.34 -12.15 21.20
C ILE A 203 19.73 -12.26 19.71
N LYS A 204 18.75 -12.58 18.88
CA LYS A 204 18.93 -12.61 17.42
C LYS A 204 18.68 -11.21 16.85
N SER A 205 19.32 -10.93 15.73
CA SER A 205 19.24 -9.61 15.08
C SER A 205 17.82 -9.21 14.62
N GLU A 206 16.95 -10.18 14.34
CA GLU A 206 15.55 -9.97 13.96
C GLU A 206 14.60 -9.67 15.13
N MET A 207 15.05 -9.85 16.39
CA MET A 207 14.18 -9.73 17.57
C MET A 207 13.90 -8.29 17.99
N CYS A 208 14.80 -7.35 17.71
CA CYS A 208 14.67 -5.94 18.10
C CYS A 208 15.53 -5.02 17.23
N ASP A 209 15.19 -3.75 17.20
CA ASP A 209 15.94 -2.71 16.49
C ASP A 209 17.20 -2.31 17.24
N PHE A 210 17.13 -2.26 18.58
CA PHE A 210 18.27 -1.96 19.45
C PHE A 210 18.09 -2.62 20.81
N ILE A 211 19.15 -2.59 21.61
CA ILE A 211 19.21 -3.20 22.94
C ILE A 211 19.30 -2.11 23.98
N ILE A 212 18.49 -2.20 25.03
CA ILE A 212 18.56 -1.36 26.23
C ILE A 212 19.25 -2.18 27.31
N SER A 213 20.41 -1.76 27.77
CA SER A 213 21.15 -2.50 28.77
C SER A 213 21.29 -1.71 30.07
N ALA A 214 20.87 -2.32 31.18
CA ALA A 214 21.13 -1.86 32.54
C ALA A 214 22.40 -2.50 33.15
N THR A 215 23.12 -3.29 32.37
CA THR A 215 24.34 -4.04 32.76
C THR A 215 25.44 -3.70 31.76
N SER A 216 26.70 -3.64 32.21
CA SER A 216 27.83 -3.50 31.27
C SER A 216 27.89 -4.70 30.33
N LEU A 217 27.91 -4.42 29.05
CA LEU A 217 28.05 -5.40 27.99
C LEU A 217 29.41 -5.31 27.28
N ASP A 218 30.40 -4.80 27.98
CA ASP A 218 31.77 -4.64 27.47
C ASP A 218 32.33 -6.02 27.06
N GLY A 219 32.81 -6.10 25.83
CA GLY A 219 33.37 -7.34 25.27
C GLY A 219 32.38 -8.18 24.46
N TYR A 220 31.08 -7.87 24.47
CA TYR A 220 30.11 -8.52 23.60
C TYR A 220 30.00 -7.77 22.25
N ARG A 221 30.20 -8.47 21.13
CA ARG A 221 29.95 -7.96 19.79
C ARG A 221 28.54 -8.35 19.35
N LEU A 222 27.61 -7.43 19.51
CA LEU A 222 26.24 -7.58 19.03
C LEU A 222 26.05 -6.75 17.77
N ASN A 223 25.30 -7.29 16.84
CA ASN A 223 25.05 -6.64 15.54
C ASN A 223 23.88 -5.63 15.64
N ARG A 224 23.75 -4.96 16.79
CA ARG A 224 22.71 -3.97 17.12
C ARG A 224 23.29 -2.87 17.99
N ASP A 225 22.70 -1.66 17.88
CA ASP A 225 23.02 -0.56 18.75
C ASP A 225 22.63 -0.90 20.20
N ILE A 226 23.51 -0.60 21.16
CA ILE A 226 23.28 -0.84 22.60
C ILE A 226 23.20 0.53 23.26
N ILE A 227 22.08 0.79 23.95
CA ILE A 227 21.90 1.98 24.78
C ILE A 227 21.99 1.57 26.24
N ASN A 228 23.08 1.98 26.89
CA ASN A 228 23.28 1.74 28.32
C ASN A 228 22.43 2.71 29.13
N VAL A 229 21.68 2.20 30.09
CA VAL A 229 20.81 2.98 30.96
C VAL A 229 21.06 2.64 32.45
N GLY A 230 20.78 3.58 33.32
CA GLY A 230 20.80 3.30 34.76
C GLY A 230 19.62 2.42 35.20
N ASN A 231 19.79 1.69 36.32
CA ASN A 231 18.78 0.76 36.86
C ASN A 231 17.41 1.40 37.11
N LEU A 232 17.37 2.69 37.40
CA LEU A 232 16.16 3.45 37.70
C LEU A 232 15.74 4.41 36.59
N LEU A 233 16.43 4.39 35.46
CA LEU A 233 16.16 5.22 34.29
C LEU A 233 16.13 6.72 34.61
N SER A 234 17.24 7.40 34.41
CA SER A 234 17.38 8.85 34.62
C SER A 234 16.72 9.66 33.48
N ALA A 235 16.63 10.98 33.62
CA ALA A 235 16.15 11.85 32.57
C ALA A 235 17.08 11.80 31.33
N SER A 236 18.38 11.77 31.52
CA SER A 236 19.37 11.66 30.45
C SER A 236 19.31 10.28 29.73
N ASP A 237 18.88 9.22 30.43
CA ASP A 237 18.65 7.93 29.78
C ASP A 237 17.43 7.99 28.85
N ILE A 238 16.37 8.68 29.27
CA ILE A 238 15.16 8.90 28.48
C ILE A 238 15.51 9.67 27.21
N GLU A 239 16.24 10.78 27.30
CA GLU A 239 16.67 11.57 26.14
C GLU A 239 17.46 10.73 25.13
N ARG A 240 18.40 9.90 25.61
CA ARG A 240 19.18 8.99 24.72
C ARG A 240 18.31 7.94 24.05
N LEU A 241 17.31 7.40 24.74
CA LEU A 241 16.36 6.46 24.16
C LEU A 241 15.45 7.12 23.13
N GLU A 242 14.98 8.35 23.37
CA GLU A 242 14.20 9.13 22.41
C GLU A 242 15.01 9.45 21.13
N GLU A 243 16.29 9.79 21.30
CA GLU A 243 17.18 10.02 20.16
C GLU A 243 17.44 8.74 19.36
N GLN A 244 17.60 7.60 20.05
CA GLN A 244 17.70 6.31 19.38
C GLN A 244 16.42 5.94 18.60
N VAL A 245 15.26 6.21 19.16
CA VAL A 245 13.98 6.04 18.45
C VAL A 245 13.96 6.86 17.15
N LYS A 246 14.36 8.14 17.21
CA LYS A 246 14.46 9.00 16.01
C LYS A 246 15.46 8.42 15.00
N THR A 247 16.61 7.96 15.47
CA THR A 247 17.64 7.34 14.63
C THR A 247 17.14 6.09 13.92
N VAL A 248 16.46 5.19 14.64
CA VAL A 248 15.87 3.97 14.06
C VAL A 248 14.80 4.32 13.03
N ARG A 249 13.92 5.27 13.33
CA ARG A 249 12.89 5.75 12.40
C ARG A 249 13.50 6.36 11.13
N THR A 250 14.53 7.19 11.28
CA THR A 250 15.24 7.78 10.15
C THR A 250 15.96 6.71 9.32
N LYS A 251 16.62 5.74 9.98
CA LYS A 251 17.21 4.58 9.28
C LYS A 251 16.16 3.75 8.55
N ARG A 252 14.97 3.55 9.12
CA ARG A 252 13.86 2.84 8.45
C ARG A 252 13.29 3.63 7.28
N ARG A 253 13.09 4.94 7.42
CA ARG A 253 12.69 5.84 6.33
C ARG A 253 13.76 5.93 5.24
N GLY A 254 15.04 6.02 5.62
CA GLY A 254 16.18 6.04 4.68
C GLY A 254 16.70 4.65 4.25
N GLY A 255 16.25 3.60 4.91
CA GLY A 255 16.71 2.21 4.71
C GLY A 255 16.07 1.48 3.53
N ILE A 256 15.19 2.13 2.78
CA ILE A 256 14.93 1.75 1.41
C ILE A 256 16.22 2.12 0.67
N LYS A 257 17.21 1.20 0.72
CA LYS A 257 18.46 1.31 -0.03
C LYS A 257 18.11 1.88 -1.39
N GLN A 258 18.86 2.90 -1.83
CA GLN A 258 18.93 3.30 -3.22
C GLN A 258 19.18 2.03 -4.05
N LEU A 259 18.12 1.37 -4.42
CA LEU A 259 18.13 0.37 -5.45
C LEU A 259 18.50 1.17 -6.69
N LYS A 260 19.75 1.06 -7.14
CA LYS A 260 20.06 1.46 -8.51
C LYS A 260 19.04 0.71 -9.36
N PRO A 261 18.12 1.39 -10.01
CA PRO A 261 17.06 0.74 -10.78
C PRO A 261 17.69 0.09 -12.00
N LYS A 262 18.19 -1.12 -11.85
CA LYS A 262 18.36 -2.03 -12.97
C LYS A 262 17.00 -2.74 -13.17
N THR A 263 16.00 -1.97 -13.56
CA THR A 263 14.75 -2.54 -14.05
C THR A 263 14.84 -2.56 -15.56
N SER A 264 14.59 -3.70 -16.15
CA SER A 264 14.45 -3.89 -17.61
C SER A 264 13.28 -3.07 -18.19
N LEU A 265 12.45 -2.47 -17.31
CA LEU A 265 11.23 -1.74 -17.66
C LEU A 265 11.49 -0.34 -18.26
N PHE A 266 12.64 0.26 -18.00
CA PHE A 266 12.97 1.58 -18.54
C PHE A 266 13.91 1.45 -19.74
N ASN A 267 13.47 2.04 -20.85
CA ASN A 267 14.28 2.27 -22.02
C ASN A 267 14.43 3.77 -22.23
N THR A 268 15.62 4.26 -22.54
CA THR A 268 15.86 5.69 -22.79
C THR A 268 14.98 6.25 -23.91
N GLU A 269 14.58 5.41 -24.86
CA GLU A 269 13.64 5.79 -25.93
C GLU A 269 12.19 5.95 -25.45
N LEU A 270 11.87 5.60 -24.19
CA LEU A 270 10.58 5.78 -23.54
C LEU A 270 10.60 6.90 -22.49
N ILE A 271 11.66 7.74 -22.48
CA ILE A 271 11.80 8.87 -21.56
C ILE A 271 11.63 10.18 -22.35
N PHE A 272 10.65 10.98 -21.96
CA PHE A 272 10.23 12.21 -22.65
C PHE A 272 10.31 13.41 -21.70
N PRO A 273 11.48 14.04 -21.54
CA PRO A 273 11.62 15.19 -20.65
C PRO A 273 11.03 16.46 -21.28
N LYS A 274 10.40 17.29 -20.44
CA LYS A 274 9.92 18.64 -20.81
C LYS A 274 9.01 18.69 -22.03
N CYS A 275 8.08 17.73 -22.13
CA CYS A 275 7.06 17.71 -23.17
C CYS A 275 6.19 18.98 -23.14
N ASP A 276 5.74 19.41 -24.31
CA ASP A 276 4.91 20.59 -24.50
C ASP A 276 3.53 20.17 -25.05
N PHE A 277 2.66 19.72 -24.14
CA PHE A 277 1.28 19.33 -24.45
C PHE A 277 0.32 20.11 -23.57
N SER A 278 -0.86 20.42 -24.10
CA SER A 278 -1.95 21.07 -23.35
C SER A 278 -3.08 20.12 -22.96
N LYS A 279 -3.09 18.88 -23.51
CA LYS A 279 -4.11 17.87 -23.27
C LYS A 279 -3.47 16.53 -22.95
N LYS A 280 -4.04 15.83 -21.97
CA LYS A 280 -3.56 14.50 -21.57
C LYS A 280 -3.68 13.47 -22.70
N GLU A 281 -4.73 13.56 -23.51
CA GLU A 281 -4.96 12.62 -24.60
C GLU A 281 -3.86 12.69 -25.66
N GLU A 282 -3.34 13.87 -25.96
CA GLU A 282 -2.24 14.06 -26.93
C GLU A 282 -0.93 13.50 -26.39
N LEU A 283 -0.65 13.72 -25.10
CA LEU A 283 0.51 13.14 -24.42
C LEU A 283 0.42 11.60 -24.41
N LEU A 284 -0.71 11.05 -23.99
CA LEU A 284 -0.91 9.59 -23.92
C LEU A 284 -0.84 8.95 -25.30
N HIS A 285 -1.38 9.61 -26.33
CA HIS A 285 -1.24 9.16 -27.72
C HIS A 285 0.23 9.03 -28.12
N MET A 286 1.03 10.06 -27.87
CA MET A 286 2.47 10.04 -28.18
C MET A 286 3.20 8.91 -27.44
N MET A 287 2.94 8.75 -26.14
CA MET A 287 3.57 7.72 -25.32
C MET A 287 3.17 6.30 -25.76
N CYS A 288 1.87 6.07 -26.04
CA CYS A 288 1.37 4.78 -26.53
C CYS A 288 1.92 4.45 -27.92
N ALA A 289 1.94 5.41 -28.84
CA ALA A 289 2.51 5.22 -30.18
C ALA A 289 4.00 4.83 -30.11
N ARG A 290 4.75 5.39 -29.16
CA ARG A 290 6.16 5.01 -28.98
C ARG A 290 6.32 3.60 -28.44
N LEU A 291 5.49 3.20 -27.46
CA LEU A 291 5.46 1.80 -26.95
C LEU A 291 5.12 0.81 -28.07
N GLU A 292 4.14 1.14 -28.92
CA GLU A 292 3.73 0.28 -30.05
C GLU A 292 4.84 0.18 -31.11
N ASN A 293 5.44 1.32 -31.49
CA ASN A 293 6.54 1.36 -32.47
C ASN A 293 7.78 0.58 -32.03
N LEU A 294 8.02 0.48 -30.72
CA LEU A 294 9.11 -0.32 -30.13
C LEU A 294 8.71 -1.77 -29.87
N GLY A 295 7.45 -2.14 -30.16
CA GLY A 295 6.96 -3.51 -30.05
C GLY A 295 6.61 -3.97 -28.62
N TYR A 296 6.57 -3.05 -27.64
CA TYR A 296 6.17 -3.37 -26.26
C TYR A 296 4.69 -3.69 -26.14
N VAL A 297 3.85 -3.04 -26.94
CA VAL A 297 2.41 -3.22 -26.96
C VAL A 297 1.87 -3.45 -28.37
N THR A 298 0.67 -4.00 -28.46
CA THR A 298 -0.04 -4.23 -29.72
C THR A 298 -1.07 -3.15 -29.99
N GLN A 299 -1.58 -3.11 -31.23
CA GLN A 299 -2.67 -2.24 -31.64
C GLN A 299 -3.88 -2.43 -30.72
N GLY A 300 -4.42 -1.31 -30.23
CA GLY A 300 -5.54 -1.30 -29.29
C GLY A 300 -5.16 -0.97 -27.84
N PHE A 301 -3.87 -1.06 -27.46
CA PHE A 301 -3.41 -0.69 -26.13
C PHE A 301 -3.81 0.76 -25.76
N GLU A 302 -3.53 1.72 -26.67
CA GLU A 302 -3.89 3.13 -26.48
C GLU A 302 -5.38 3.32 -26.17
N LYS A 303 -6.24 2.60 -26.88
CA LYS A 303 -7.69 2.68 -26.66
C LYS A 303 -8.03 2.30 -25.22
N THR A 304 -7.41 1.25 -24.68
CA THR A 304 -7.65 0.81 -23.29
C THR A 304 -7.17 1.82 -22.28
N VAL A 305 -6.01 2.47 -22.52
CA VAL A 305 -5.48 3.55 -21.68
C VAL A 305 -6.44 4.74 -21.65
N LEU A 306 -6.89 5.21 -22.83
CA LEU A 306 -7.77 6.38 -22.94
C LEU A 306 -9.18 6.12 -22.36
N GLU A 307 -9.74 4.92 -22.57
CA GLU A 307 -11.02 4.52 -21.98
C GLU A 307 -10.93 4.50 -20.45
N ARG A 308 -9.84 3.95 -19.90
CA ARG A 308 -9.59 3.94 -18.47
C ARG A 308 -9.45 5.34 -17.90
N GLU A 309 -8.60 6.16 -18.49
CA GLU A 309 -8.39 7.55 -18.03
C GLU A 309 -9.65 8.42 -18.13
N LYS A 310 -10.58 8.06 -18.99
CA LYS A 310 -11.89 8.71 -19.10
C LYS A 310 -12.85 8.26 -18.01
N SER A 311 -12.86 6.96 -17.66
CA SER A 311 -13.73 6.38 -16.63
C SER A 311 -13.17 6.61 -15.23
N THR A 312 -11.88 6.43 -15.08
CA THR A 312 -11.17 6.41 -13.80
C THR A 312 -9.79 7.04 -13.95
N PRO A 313 -9.66 8.36 -13.80
CA PRO A 313 -8.37 9.05 -13.87
C PRO A 313 -7.37 8.46 -12.84
N THR A 314 -6.13 8.30 -13.26
CA THR A 314 -5.08 7.66 -12.48
C THR A 314 -4.09 8.64 -11.84
N ASP A 315 -4.47 9.90 -11.65
CA ASP A 315 -3.67 10.84 -10.86
C ASP A 315 -3.61 10.40 -9.39
N ILE A 316 -2.43 10.48 -8.82
CA ILE A 316 -2.15 10.07 -7.45
C ILE A 316 -1.84 11.25 -6.52
N GLY A 317 -1.85 12.46 -7.05
CA GLY A 317 -1.51 13.69 -6.34
C GLY A 317 -0.07 14.16 -6.59
N ASN A 318 0.27 15.34 -6.08
CA ASN A 318 1.58 15.99 -6.23
C ASN A 318 2.07 16.12 -7.68
N GLY A 319 1.16 16.19 -8.64
CA GLY A 319 1.48 16.30 -10.08
C GLY A 319 1.80 14.96 -10.75
N PHE A 320 1.64 13.82 -10.06
CA PHE A 320 1.88 12.50 -10.64
C PHE A 320 0.62 11.87 -11.22
N ALA A 321 0.77 11.21 -12.37
CA ALA A 321 -0.23 10.31 -12.92
C ALA A 321 0.40 8.97 -13.32
N LEU A 322 -0.35 7.88 -13.14
CA LEU A 322 0.06 6.50 -13.42
C LEU A 322 -0.90 5.82 -14.40
N PRO A 323 -1.09 6.38 -15.63
CA PRO A 323 -1.94 5.74 -16.63
C PRO A 323 -1.43 4.34 -16.98
N HIS A 324 -2.36 3.43 -17.27
CA HIS A 324 -2.03 2.08 -17.68
C HIS A 324 -3.15 1.48 -18.54
N GLY A 325 -2.78 0.52 -19.38
CA GLY A 325 -3.72 -0.19 -20.24
C GLY A 325 -3.87 -1.65 -19.84
N LEU A 326 -4.71 -2.38 -20.55
CA LEU A 326 -4.98 -3.79 -20.30
C LEU A 326 -3.77 -4.66 -20.70
N GLY A 327 -3.40 -5.59 -19.83
CA GLY A 327 -2.24 -6.47 -19.99
C GLY A 327 -2.30 -7.40 -21.22
N ASN A 328 -3.49 -7.74 -21.72
CA ASN A 328 -3.65 -8.55 -22.92
C ASN A 328 -3.19 -7.88 -24.24
N PHE A 329 -2.92 -6.59 -24.21
CA PHE A 329 -2.30 -5.83 -25.31
C PHE A 329 -0.81 -5.59 -25.11
N VAL A 330 -0.19 -6.18 -24.07
CA VAL A 330 1.22 -5.99 -23.75
C VAL A 330 2.01 -7.23 -24.18
N ASN A 331 3.02 -7.03 -25.02
CA ASN A 331 3.97 -8.08 -25.44
C ASN A 331 5.10 -8.27 -24.42
N HIS A 332 5.61 -7.13 -23.92
CA HIS A 332 6.68 -7.07 -22.92
C HIS A 332 6.45 -5.91 -21.98
N SER A 333 6.65 -6.14 -20.68
CA SER A 333 6.48 -5.10 -19.69
C SER A 333 7.43 -3.93 -19.93
N ALA A 334 6.92 -2.71 -19.90
CA ALA A 334 7.68 -1.47 -20.01
C ALA A 334 6.98 -0.33 -19.25
N ALA A 335 7.74 0.70 -18.90
CA ALA A 335 7.23 1.95 -18.38
C ALA A 335 7.75 3.11 -19.22
N ALA A 336 6.83 3.90 -19.78
CA ALA A 336 7.17 5.16 -20.44
C ALA A 336 7.04 6.30 -19.41
N PHE A 337 7.97 7.24 -19.46
CA PHE A 337 8.06 8.36 -18.53
C PHE A 337 8.04 9.69 -19.26
N ALA A 338 7.23 10.62 -18.81
CA ALA A 338 7.20 11.98 -19.33
C ALA A 338 7.19 13.00 -18.21
N THR A 339 7.92 14.12 -18.40
CA THR A 339 7.70 15.35 -17.65
C THR A 339 7.18 16.42 -18.58
N LEU A 340 6.39 17.34 -18.06
CA LEU A 340 5.79 18.43 -18.81
C LEU A 340 6.47 19.75 -18.48
N LYS A 341 6.45 20.70 -19.44
CA LYS A 341 6.88 22.08 -19.20
C LYS A 341 5.95 22.78 -18.22
N GLU A 342 4.65 22.62 -18.44
CA GLU A 342 3.58 23.15 -17.63
C GLU A 342 2.63 22.00 -17.22
N PRO A 343 2.09 21.99 -15.98
CA PRO A 343 1.10 21.01 -15.57
C PRO A 343 -0.16 21.07 -16.45
N ILE A 344 -0.69 19.91 -16.83
CA ILE A 344 -1.95 19.82 -17.60
C ILE A 344 -3.08 19.30 -16.72
N GLU A 345 -4.31 19.71 -17.01
CA GLU A 345 -5.50 19.22 -16.33
C GLU A 345 -5.65 17.71 -16.58
N TRP A 346 -5.67 16.94 -15.48
CA TRP A 346 -5.77 15.48 -15.53
C TRP A 346 -7.18 14.98 -15.25
N THR A 347 -7.88 15.62 -14.33
CA THR A 347 -9.25 15.27 -13.94
C THR A 347 -10.21 16.42 -14.19
N LYS A 348 -11.49 16.10 -14.36
CA LYS A 348 -12.58 17.10 -14.44
C LYS A 348 -12.77 17.92 -13.15
N ASN A 349 -12.13 17.52 -12.07
CA ASN A 349 -12.17 18.23 -10.80
C ASN A 349 -11.05 19.28 -10.67
N GLY A 350 -10.20 19.43 -11.68
CA GLY A 350 -9.11 20.38 -11.71
C GLY A 350 -7.77 19.85 -11.16
N ASP A 351 -7.67 18.55 -10.85
CA ASP A 351 -6.36 17.96 -10.52
C ASP A 351 -5.45 18.00 -11.75
N THR A 352 -4.18 18.34 -11.54
CA THR A 352 -3.20 18.50 -12.62
C THR A 352 -2.05 17.49 -12.48
N ALA A 353 -1.42 17.15 -13.62
CA ALA A 353 -0.21 16.33 -13.66
C ALA A 353 0.87 16.97 -14.53
N ASP A 354 2.12 16.82 -14.10
CA ASP A 354 3.33 17.23 -14.80
C ASP A 354 4.41 16.12 -14.83
N ILE A 355 4.15 15.02 -14.14
CA ILE A 355 4.97 13.81 -14.12
C ILE A 355 4.08 12.60 -14.43
N VAL A 356 4.34 11.92 -15.54
CA VAL A 356 3.50 10.82 -16.01
C VAL A 356 4.33 9.54 -16.21
N PHE A 357 3.88 8.45 -15.59
CA PHE A 357 4.41 7.10 -15.81
C PHE A 357 3.33 6.25 -16.46
N LEU A 358 3.41 6.06 -17.77
CA LEU A 358 2.52 5.15 -18.49
C LEU A 358 3.05 3.74 -18.37
N ALA A 359 2.29 2.88 -17.66
CA ALA A 359 2.63 1.50 -17.44
C ALA A 359 2.00 0.58 -18.49
N ALA A 360 2.85 -0.24 -19.13
CA ALA A 360 2.47 -1.37 -19.95
C ALA A 360 3.02 -2.62 -19.28
N PHE A 361 2.19 -3.33 -18.48
CA PHE A 361 2.64 -4.48 -17.72
C PHE A 361 1.99 -5.76 -18.20
N ASP A 362 2.86 -6.70 -18.61
CA ASP A 362 2.46 -8.06 -18.92
C ASP A 362 2.39 -8.85 -17.61
N MET A 363 1.19 -9.32 -17.28
CA MET A 363 0.94 -10.18 -16.13
C MET A 363 1.08 -11.63 -16.57
N ASP A 364 1.84 -12.42 -15.81
CA ASP A 364 2.02 -13.85 -16.07
C ASP A 364 0.67 -14.59 -16.17
N GLU A 365 0.61 -15.66 -16.99
CA GLU A 365 -0.58 -16.54 -17.09
C GLU A 365 -0.97 -17.17 -15.74
N SER A 366 0.01 -17.42 -14.85
CA SER A 366 -0.21 -17.90 -13.48
C SER A 366 -0.89 -16.87 -12.57
N GLY A 367 -1.00 -15.59 -13.00
CA GLY A 367 -1.52 -14.51 -12.19
C GLY A 367 -0.48 -13.93 -11.22
N GLU A 368 0.75 -14.39 -11.24
CA GLU A 368 1.81 -13.80 -10.43
C GLU A 368 2.29 -12.49 -11.06
N ILE A 369 2.44 -11.46 -10.19
CA ILE A 369 3.02 -10.19 -10.61
C ILE A 369 4.52 -10.40 -10.75
N LYS A 370 5.06 -10.08 -11.94
CA LYS A 370 6.49 -10.20 -12.21
C LYS A 370 7.29 -9.35 -11.21
N GLU A 371 8.39 -9.90 -10.72
CA GLU A 371 9.26 -9.23 -9.72
C GLU A 371 9.72 -7.84 -10.18
N GLU A 372 9.88 -7.64 -11.49
CA GLU A 372 10.25 -6.34 -12.08
C GLU A 372 9.18 -5.26 -11.85
N ILE A 373 7.89 -5.61 -11.88
CA ILE A 373 6.77 -4.68 -11.61
C ILE A 373 6.77 -4.28 -10.14
N VAL A 374 6.95 -5.26 -9.23
CA VAL A 374 7.09 -4.99 -7.79
C VAL A 374 8.28 -4.06 -7.53
N ARG A 375 9.43 -4.30 -8.19
CA ARG A 375 10.61 -3.43 -8.09
C ARG A 375 10.34 -2.01 -8.60
N PHE A 376 9.58 -1.87 -9.69
CA PHE A 376 9.18 -0.56 -10.22
C PHE A 376 8.40 0.22 -9.16
N TYR A 377 7.31 -0.33 -8.65
CA TYR A 377 6.49 0.35 -7.64
C TYR A 377 7.26 0.62 -6.34
N LYS A 378 8.10 -0.32 -5.91
CA LYS A 378 8.99 -0.12 -4.77
C LYS A 378 9.95 1.06 -4.98
N SER A 379 10.52 1.17 -6.17
CA SER A 379 11.42 2.28 -6.53
C SER A 379 10.66 3.59 -6.61
N LEU A 380 9.48 3.61 -7.22
CA LEU A 380 8.61 4.78 -7.33
C LEU A 380 8.19 5.30 -5.96
N VAL A 381 7.68 4.43 -5.10
CA VAL A 381 7.27 4.78 -3.73
C VAL A 381 8.44 5.34 -2.93
N SER A 382 9.58 4.63 -2.96
CA SER A 382 10.81 5.09 -2.28
C SER A 382 11.30 6.44 -2.79
N PHE A 383 11.19 6.67 -4.09
CA PHE A 383 11.57 7.93 -4.71
C PHE A 383 10.66 9.08 -4.26
N MET A 384 9.36 8.84 -4.21
CA MET A 384 8.36 9.83 -3.79
C MET A 384 8.47 10.19 -2.29
N GLU A 385 9.02 9.31 -1.46
CA GLU A 385 9.22 9.54 -0.02
C GLU A 385 10.41 10.47 0.31
N GLN A 386 11.28 10.72 -0.65
CA GLN A 386 12.45 11.57 -0.43
C GLN A 386 12.18 13.01 -0.82
N ASP A 387 12.38 13.93 0.11
CA ASP A 387 12.20 15.36 -0.12
C ASP A 387 13.05 15.86 -1.29
N GLY A 388 12.46 16.66 -2.16
CA GLY A 388 13.13 17.27 -3.31
C GLY A 388 13.29 16.37 -4.55
N ASN A 389 13.01 15.07 -4.46
CA ASN A 389 13.12 14.18 -5.62
C ASN A 389 12.10 14.50 -6.73
N CYS A 390 10.87 14.88 -6.35
CA CYS A 390 9.86 15.29 -7.31
C CYS A 390 10.30 16.51 -8.10
N ASP A 391 10.94 17.48 -7.45
CA ASP A 391 11.45 18.68 -8.13
C ASP A 391 12.66 18.35 -9.01
N ARG A 392 13.47 17.36 -8.64
CA ARG A 392 14.54 16.84 -9.50
C ARG A 392 13.98 16.26 -10.80
N LEU A 393 12.92 15.42 -10.74
CA LEU A 393 12.27 14.90 -11.96
C LEU A 393 11.72 16.02 -12.82
N ARG A 394 11.08 17.01 -12.23
CA ARG A 394 10.57 18.18 -12.96
C ARG A 394 11.66 18.93 -13.70
N ASN A 395 12.89 18.93 -13.19
CA ASN A 395 14.00 19.68 -13.76
C ASN A 395 14.87 18.88 -14.72
N ILE A 396 14.60 17.60 -14.94
CA ILE A 396 15.31 16.79 -15.94
C ILE A 396 15.05 17.36 -17.34
N THR A 397 16.12 17.56 -18.10
CA THR A 397 16.10 18.08 -19.47
C THR A 397 16.69 17.11 -20.49
N ASP A 398 17.41 16.09 -20.02
CA ASP A 398 18.06 15.07 -20.85
C ASP A 398 17.67 13.67 -20.38
N THR A 399 17.54 12.73 -21.30
CA THR A 399 17.21 11.33 -21.05
C THR A 399 18.31 10.55 -20.32
N ASN A 400 19.51 11.11 -20.21
CA ASN A 400 20.67 10.50 -19.53
C ASN A 400 20.83 10.98 -18.06
N GLU A 401 20.05 11.98 -17.63
CA GLU A 401 20.02 12.47 -16.24
C GLU A 401 19.10 11.59 -15.38
#